data_16b2a4a340c230c2ae86cf35c621bfcb
#
_entry.id   16b2a4a340c230c2ae86cf35c621bfcb
#
_cell.length_a   1.000
_cell.length_b   1.000
_cell.length_c   1.000
_cell.angle_alpha   90.00
_cell.angle_beta   90.00
_cell.angle_gamma   90.00
#
_symmetry.space_group_name_H-M   'P 1'
#
loop_
_entity.id
_entity.type
_entity.pdbx_description
1 polymer ?
#
loop_
_entity_poly.entity_id
_entity_poly.type
_entity_poly.pdbx_seq_one_letter_code
_entity_poly.pdbx_strand_id
1 'polypeptide(L)'
;MIRRPPRSTLSSSSAASDVYKRQAYLESGELTEDQIREGLRLRTLNNEIVLAMCGSAFKNKGVQAVLDAVIEFLPAPNEVAAIQGVLPGEEEKTDSRSSSDEEPFSALAFKIATDPFVGTLTFIRVYSGVLSVGDGVVNSTRSKKERVGRMVQMHSNSRNEIKEIRAGDIAACIGLKDITTGDTLCDTKDQIILEKMDFPEPVISVAVEPKSKPDQEKMSLALQKLAKEDPSFRVHTDEESGQTIISGMGELHLDVLVDRMKREFSVEANIGKPQVAYRETIK
;
A
#
# COMPACT_ATOMS: atom_id res chain seq x y z
N MET A 1 12.28 14.40 -29.88
CA MET A 1 12.96 13.23 -30.46
C MET A 1 13.58 12.47 -29.29
N ILE A 2 12.96 11.37 -28.85
CA ILE A 2 13.51 10.52 -27.78
C ILE A 2 14.67 9.74 -28.40
N ARG A 3 15.90 9.99 -27.95
CA ARG A 3 17.04 9.16 -28.36
C ARG A 3 16.84 7.78 -27.74
N ARG A 4 16.54 6.79 -28.58
CA ARG A 4 16.64 5.39 -28.17
C ARG A 4 18.10 5.12 -27.80
N PRO A 5 18.38 4.38 -26.71
CA PRO A 5 19.74 3.91 -26.46
C PRO A 5 20.24 3.14 -27.68
N PRO A 6 21.56 3.13 -27.93
CA PRO A 6 22.10 2.41 -29.08
C PRO A 6 21.61 0.96 -29.08
N ARG A 7 21.19 0.45 -30.24
CA ARG A 7 20.71 -0.95 -30.38
C ARG A 7 21.69 -1.96 -29.77
N SER A 8 22.99 -1.71 -29.89
CA SER A 8 24.04 -2.55 -29.32
C SER A 8 23.93 -2.76 -27.81
N THR A 9 23.55 -1.71 -27.05
CA THR A 9 23.41 -1.80 -25.58
C THR A 9 22.20 -2.64 -25.18
N LEU A 10 21.06 -2.47 -25.88
CA LEU A 10 19.85 -3.27 -25.64
C LEU A 10 20.08 -4.73 -26.05
N SER A 11 20.71 -4.98 -27.20
CA SER A 11 21.02 -6.33 -27.67
C SER A 11 21.94 -7.07 -26.71
N SER A 12 23.01 -6.44 -26.24
CA SER A 12 23.94 -7.07 -25.28
C SER A 12 23.28 -7.34 -23.91
N SER A 13 22.44 -6.44 -23.46
CA SER A 13 21.67 -6.63 -22.23
C SER A 13 20.67 -7.79 -22.35
N SER A 14 19.97 -7.88 -23.47
CA SER A 14 19.04 -8.97 -23.76
C SER A 14 19.76 -10.30 -23.97
N ALA A 15 20.90 -10.32 -24.65
CA ALA A 15 21.70 -11.52 -24.85
C ALA A 15 22.19 -12.14 -23.54
N ALA A 16 22.33 -11.35 -22.47
CA ALA A 16 22.69 -11.85 -21.14
C ALA A 16 21.59 -12.65 -20.45
N SER A 17 20.34 -12.59 -20.91
CA SER A 17 19.18 -13.23 -20.27
C SER A 17 19.08 -14.73 -20.52
N ASP A 18 19.67 -15.23 -21.63
CA ASP A 18 19.51 -16.61 -22.04
C ASP A 18 20.72 -17.07 -22.84
N VAL A 19 21.10 -18.34 -22.69
CA VAL A 19 22.24 -18.97 -23.41
C VAL A 19 22.02 -18.93 -24.91
N TYR A 20 20.81 -19.22 -25.39
CA TYR A 20 20.49 -19.21 -26.83
C TYR A 20 20.53 -17.80 -27.42
N LYS A 21 20.05 -16.80 -26.69
CA LYS A 21 20.15 -15.40 -27.16
C LYS A 21 21.57 -14.89 -27.14
N ARG A 22 22.42 -15.36 -26.20
CA ARG A 22 23.85 -15.07 -26.18
C ARG A 22 24.54 -15.68 -27.38
N GLN A 23 24.23 -16.93 -27.71
CA GLN A 23 24.79 -17.58 -28.88
C GLN A 23 24.39 -16.88 -30.18
N ALA A 24 23.10 -16.59 -30.37
CA ALA A 24 22.61 -15.86 -31.53
C ALA A 24 23.28 -14.48 -31.69
N TYR A 25 23.48 -13.76 -30.58
CA TYR A 25 24.18 -12.48 -30.61
C TYR A 25 25.66 -12.61 -30.96
N LEU A 26 26.36 -13.66 -30.48
CA LEU A 26 27.76 -13.91 -30.81
C LEU A 26 27.97 -14.33 -32.26
N GLU A 27 27.00 -15.06 -32.86
CA GLU A 27 27.04 -15.52 -34.24
C GLU A 27 26.69 -14.42 -35.25
N SER A 28 25.66 -13.63 -34.99
CA SER A 28 25.12 -12.63 -35.93
C SER A 28 25.49 -11.18 -35.60
N GLY A 29 25.92 -10.91 -34.35
CA GLY A 29 26.17 -9.55 -33.85
C GLY A 29 24.89 -8.75 -33.54
N GLU A 30 23.72 -9.27 -33.88
CA GLU A 30 22.43 -8.61 -33.71
C GLU A 30 21.37 -9.57 -33.18
N LEU A 31 20.37 -9.03 -32.45
CA LEU A 31 19.17 -9.72 -32.07
C LEU A 31 17.94 -9.08 -32.73
N THR A 32 16.91 -9.85 -32.96
CA THR A 32 15.62 -9.34 -33.42
C THR A 32 14.97 -8.49 -32.34
N GLU A 33 14.04 -7.64 -32.72
CA GLU A 33 13.32 -6.79 -31.77
C GLU A 33 12.57 -7.63 -30.73
N ASP A 34 11.95 -8.72 -31.13
CA ASP A 34 11.22 -9.64 -30.25
C ASP A 34 12.16 -10.33 -29.24
N GLN A 35 13.34 -10.78 -29.69
CA GLN A 35 14.35 -11.36 -28.79
C GLN A 35 14.86 -10.35 -27.77
N ILE A 36 15.00 -9.07 -28.16
CA ILE A 36 15.41 -8.00 -27.26
C ILE A 36 14.30 -7.77 -26.21
N ARG A 37 13.04 -7.69 -26.62
CA ARG A 37 11.90 -7.48 -25.72
C ARG A 37 11.76 -8.62 -24.72
N GLU A 38 11.79 -9.85 -25.19
CA GLU A 38 11.71 -11.04 -24.34
C GLU A 38 12.89 -11.11 -23.35
N GLY A 39 14.11 -10.81 -23.79
CA GLY A 39 15.27 -10.80 -22.90
C GLY A 39 15.20 -9.69 -21.84
N LEU A 40 14.72 -8.52 -22.19
CA LEU A 40 14.50 -7.44 -21.22
C LEU A 40 13.39 -7.80 -20.21
N ARG A 41 12.30 -8.43 -20.68
CA ARG A 41 11.23 -8.93 -19.80
C ARG A 41 11.77 -9.95 -18.79
N LEU A 42 12.46 -10.99 -19.24
CA LEU A 42 13.02 -12.02 -18.36
C LEU A 42 13.91 -11.42 -17.27
N ARG A 43 14.80 -10.50 -17.63
CA ARG A 43 15.67 -9.84 -16.67
C ARG A 43 14.95 -8.92 -15.72
N THR A 44 13.84 -8.29 -16.17
CA THR A 44 12.98 -7.47 -15.31
C THR A 44 12.21 -8.35 -14.32
N LEU A 45 11.66 -9.49 -14.77
CA LEU A 45 10.97 -10.45 -13.90
C LEU A 45 11.89 -11.06 -12.84
N ASN A 46 13.16 -11.27 -13.18
CA ASN A 46 14.19 -11.77 -12.26
C ASN A 46 14.77 -10.68 -11.34
N ASN A 47 14.28 -9.44 -11.41
CA ASN A 47 14.82 -8.28 -10.68
C ASN A 47 16.30 -7.98 -10.95
N GLU A 48 16.83 -8.39 -12.13
CA GLU A 48 18.21 -8.12 -12.51
C GLU A 48 18.42 -6.73 -13.08
N ILE A 49 17.38 -6.14 -13.67
CA ILE A 49 17.40 -4.80 -14.26
C ILE A 49 16.13 -4.03 -13.97
N VAL A 50 16.26 -2.71 -14.00
CA VAL A 50 15.12 -1.77 -13.99
C VAL A 50 15.15 -1.00 -15.31
N LEU A 51 14.04 -1.05 -16.06
CA LEU A 51 13.91 -0.32 -17.30
C LEU A 51 13.59 1.16 -17.02
N ALA A 52 14.38 2.05 -17.63
CA ALA A 52 14.18 3.49 -17.53
C ALA A 52 13.69 4.07 -18.84
N MET A 53 12.64 4.88 -18.78
CA MET A 53 12.03 5.53 -19.93
C MET A 53 11.94 7.05 -19.73
N CYS A 54 11.97 7.80 -20.82
CA CYS A 54 11.85 9.26 -20.79
C CYS A 54 10.54 9.70 -21.42
N GLY A 55 9.88 10.67 -20.81
CA GLY A 55 8.65 11.26 -21.33
C GLY A 55 8.39 12.64 -20.77
N SER A 56 7.32 13.27 -21.24
CA SER A 56 6.79 14.52 -20.70
C SER A 56 5.27 14.43 -20.62
N ALA A 57 4.73 14.18 -19.43
CA ALA A 57 3.31 14.03 -19.19
C ALA A 57 2.51 15.28 -19.58
N PHE A 58 2.99 16.47 -19.23
CA PHE A 58 2.36 17.73 -19.59
C PHE A 58 2.25 17.96 -21.10
N LYS A 59 3.16 17.42 -21.88
CA LYS A 59 3.15 17.50 -23.34
C LYS A 59 2.55 16.27 -24.01
N ASN A 60 2.00 15.34 -23.22
CA ASN A 60 1.50 14.04 -23.68
C ASN A 60 2.49 13.31 -24.60
N LYS A 61 3.77 13.30 -24.22
CA LYS A 61 4.85 12.62 -24.94
C LYS A 61 5.34 11.40 -24.16
N GLY A 62 5.32 10.24 -24.80
CA GLY A 62 5.82 8.99 -24.23
C GLY A 62 4.87 8.31 -23.21
N VAL A 63 3.67 8.84 -22.96
CA VAL A 63 2.72 8.27 -21.99
C VAL A 63 2.24 6.89 -22.45
N GLN A 64 1.82 6.74 -23.71
CA GLN A 64 1.41 5.44 -24.26
C GLN A 64 2.55 4.43 -24.21
N ALA A 65 3.77 4.83 -24.57
CA ALA A 65 4.92 3.95 -24.52
C ALA A 65 5.24 3.45 -23.09
N VAL A 66 4.96 4.24 -22.05
CA VAL A 66 5.08 3.80 -20.66
C VAL A 66 4.00 2.79 -20.31
N LEU A 67 2.74 3.03 -20.73
CA LEU A 67 1.65 2.08 -20.50
C LEU A 67 1.89 0.74 -21.22
N ASP A 68 2.37 0.80 -22.47
CA ASP A 68 2.74 -0.40 -23.23
C ASP A 68 3.87 -1.16 -22.51
N ALA A 69 4.88 -0.44 -22.00
CA ALA A 69 5.99 -1.04 -21.26
C ALA A 69 5.56 -1.68 -19.93
N VAL A 70 4.54 -1.14 -19.24
CA VAL A 70 3.95 -1.78 -18.06
C VAL A 70 3.37 -3.15 -18.43
N ILE A 71 2.62 -3.22 -19.52
CA ILE A 71 2.01 -4.48 -19.99
C ILE A 71 3.11 -5.46 -20.47
N GLU A 72 4.11 -4.94 -21.16
CA GLU A 72 5.12 -5.77 -21.83
C GLU A 72 6.18 -6.30 -20.85
N PHE A 73 6.59 -5.54 -19.83
CA PHE A 73 7.77 -5.86 -19.01
C PHE A 73 7.46 -6.15 -17.55
N LEU A 74 6.35 -5.70 -16.97
CA LEU A 74 6.03 -6.00 -15.58
C LEU A 74 5.36 -7.37 -15.42
N PRO A 75 5.58 -8.06 -14.27
CA PRO A 75 4.97 -9.36 -14.04
C PRO A 75 3.45 -9.26 -13.82
N ALA A 76 2.72 -10.22 -14.35
CA ALA A 76 1.37 -10.49 -13.93
C ALA A 76 1.36 -11.23 -12.57
N PRO A 77 0.26 -11.18 -11.80
CA PRO A 77 0.20 -11.83 -10.48
C PRO A 77 0.53 -13.32 -10.48
N ASN A 78 0.20 -14.03 -11.56
CA ASN A 78 0.48 -15.45 -11.73
C ASN A 78 1.92 -15.78 -12.19
N GLU A 79 2.71 -14.77 -12.53
CA GLU A 79 4.13 -14.90 -12.90
C GLU A 79 5.06 -14.64 -11.71
N VAL A 80 4.50 -14.20 -10.58
CA VAL A 80 5.25 -13.96 -9.35
C VAL A 80 5.18 -15.20 -8.46
N ALA A 81 6.25 -15.47 -7.72
CA ALA A 81 6.29 -16.57 -6.76
C ALA A 81 5.13 -16.44 -5.74
N ALA A 82 4.66 -17.60 -5.25
CA ALA A 82 3.63 -17.65 -4.21
C ALA A 82 4.04 -16.81 -3.00
N ILE A 83 3.09 -16.00 -2.49
CA ILE A 83 3.36 -15.18 -1.32
C ILE A 83 3.52 -16.07 -0.09
N GLN A 84 4.54 -15.77 0.71
CA GLN A 84 4.78 -16.46 1.97
C GLN A 84 4.04 -15.73 3.10
N GLY A 85 3.60 -16.51 4.09
CA GLY A 85 3.00 -15.99 5.31
C GLY A 85 3.24 -16.95 6.46
N VAL A 86 2.83 -16.56 7.67
CA VAL A 86 2.96 -17.38 8.88
C VAL A 86 1.58 -17.80 9.37
N LEU A 87 1.52 -18.94 10.05
CA LEU A 87 0.28 -19.38 10.66
C LEU A 87 -0.01 -18.60 11.95
N PRO A 88 -1.27 -18.20 12.21
CA PRO A 88 -1.62 -17.49 13.43
C PRO A 88 -1.24 -18.31 14.69
N GLY A 89 -0.43 -17.71 15.58
CA GLY A 89 0.03 -18.35 16.81
C GLY A 89 1.23 -19.31 16.66
N GLU A 90 1.74 -19.51 15.46
CA GLU A 90 2.89 -20.38 15.17
C GLU A 90 3.89 -19.66 14.24
N GLU A 91 4.63 -18.70 14.79
CA GLU A 91 5.54 -17.82 14.01
C GLU A 91 6.65 -18.58 13.24
N GLU A 92 6.97 -19.79 13.66
CA GLU A 92 7.97 -20.64 12.98
C GLU A 92 7.40 -21.43 11.79
N LYS A 93 6.07 -21.54 11.69
CA LYS A 93 5.44 -22.25 10.58
C LYS A 93 5.01 -21.29 9.49
N THR A 94 5.63 -21.45 8.34
CA THR A 94 5.29 -20.70 7.11
C THR A 94 4.32 -21.49 6.25
N ASP A 95 3.44 -20.78 5.58
CA ASP A 95 2.57 -21.28 4.53
C ASP A 95 2.66 -20.36 3.32
N SER A 96 2.22 -20.81 2.16
CA SER A 96 2.29 -20.04 0.94
C SER A 96 0.95 -20.02 0.23
N ARG A 97 0.67 -18.94 -0.49
CA ARG A 97 -0.52 -18.80 -1.33
C ARG A 97 -0.11 -18.45 -2.74
N SER A 98 -0.53 -19.26 -3.70
CA SER A 98 -0.39 -18.99 -5.13
C SER A 98 -1.45 -17.99 -5.58
N SER A 99 -1.15 -17.20 -6.60
CA SER A 99 -2.14 -16.30 -7.19
C SER A 99 -3.12 -17.10 -8.06
N SER A 100 -4.09 -17.76 -7.42
CA SER A 100 -5.15 -18.57 -8.04
C SER A 100 -6.48 -18.34 -7.34
N ASP A 101 -7.56 -18.36 -8.14
CA ASP A 101 -8.93 -18.27 -7.63
C ASP A 101 -9.37 -19.54 -6.85
N GLU A 102 -8.69 -20.66 -7.07
CA GLU A 102 -9.00 -21.97 -6.43
C GLU A 102 -8.37 -22.10 -5.04
N GLU A 103 -7.41 -21.26 -4.71
CA GLU A 103 -6.75 -21.23 -3.41
C GLU A 103 -7.66 -20.60 -2.33
N PRO A 104 -7.43 -20.90 -1.04
CA PRO A 104 -8.12 -20.21 0.05
C PRO A 104 -7.91 -18.69 -0.03
N PHE A 105 -8.97 -17.92 0.25
CA PHE A 105 -8.90 -16.46 0.18
C PHE A 105 -7.86 -15.89 1.12
N SER A 106 -7.00 -15.03 0.59
CA SER A 106 -6.10 -14.17 1.37
C SER A 106 -5.89 -12.81 0.69
N ALA A 107 -5.91 -11.76 1.49
CA ALA A 107 -5.73 -10.38 1.04
C ALA A 107 -5.02 -9.54 2.11
N LEU A 108 -4.29 -8.54 1.66
CA LEU A 108 -3.65 -7.54 2.51
C LEU A 108 -4.40 -6.21 2.45
N ALA A 109 -4.80 -5.68 3.59
CA ALA A 109 -5.30 -4.32 3.73
C ALA A 109 -4.12 -3.34 3.72
N PHE A 110 -3.77 -2.83 2.55
CA PHE A 110 -2.55 -2.03 2.37
C PHE A 110 -2.75 -0.53 2.55
N LYS A 111 -4.00 -0.06 2.53
CA LYS A 111 -4.33 1.35 2.73
C LYS A 111 -5.74 1.51 3.29
N ILE A 112 -5.88 2.45 4.22
CA ILE A 112 -7.18 2.93 4.69
C ILE A 112 -7.32 4.40 4.29
N ALA A 113 -8.51 4.78 3.83
CA ALA A 113 -8.85 6.16 3.52
C ALA A 113 -10.23 6.50 4.06
N THR A 114 -10.42 7.75 4.46
CA THR A 114 -11.72 8.25 4.87
C THR A 114 -12.38 8.98 3.71
N ASP A 115 -13.56 8.54 3.34
CA ASP A 115 -14.38 9.17 2.31
C ASP A 115 -15.56 9.92 2.97
N PRO A 116 -15.84 11.16 2.56
CA PRO A 116 -16.91 11.96 3.17
C PRO A 116 -18.31 11.37 3.01
N PHE A 117 -18.54 10.53 1.99
CA PHE A 117 -19.87 10.02 1.64
C PHE A 117 -20.11 8.57 2.09
N VAL A 118 -19.09 7.73 2.02
CA VAL A 118 -19.21 6.29 2.32
C VAL A 118 -18.50 5.88 3.60
N GLY A 119 -17.76 6.79 4.22
CA GLY A 119 -17.01 6.53 5.44
C GLY A 119 -15.64 5.89 5.16
N THR A 120 -15.28 4.86 5.92
CA THR A 120 -13.96 4.23 5.78
C THR A 120 -13.91 3.30 4.58
N LEU A 121 -12.94 3.52 3.71
CA LEU A 121 -12.54 2.68 2.60
C LEU A 121 -11.29 1.89 2.99
N THR A 122 -11.38 0.58 3.00
CA THR A 122 -10.23 -0.31 3.21
C THR A 122 -9.80 -0.88 1.86
N PHE A 123 -8.67 -0.43 1.35
CA PHE A 123 -8.10 -0.94 0.11
C PHE A 123 -7.39 -2.26 0.39
N ILE A 124 -7.80 -3.29 -0.32
CA ILE A 124 -7.24 -4.63 -0.21
C ILE A 124 -6.63 -5.05 -1.54
N ARG A 125 -5.51 -5.77 -1.48
CA ARG A 125 -4.98 -6.56 -2.58
C ARG A 125 -5.24 -8.02 -2.29
N VAL A 126 -5.93 -8.69 -3.19
CA VAL A 126 -6.17 -10.14 -3.10
C VAL A 126 -4.95 -10.87 -3.65
N TYR A 127 -4.39 -11.76 -2.84
CA TYR A 127 -3.24 -12.60 -3.24
C TYR A 127 -3.70 -13.98 -3.70
N SER A 128 -4.77 -14.51 -3.11
CA SER A 128 -5.33 -15.81 -3.46
C SER A 128 -6.83 -15.86 -3.23
N GLY A 129 -7.50 -16.74 -3.95
CA GLY A 129 -8.93 -16.99 -3.80
C GLY A 129 -9.81 -15.89 -4.37
N VAL A 130 -11.09 -16.00 -4.06
CA VAL A 130 -12.16 -15.08 -4.48
C VAL A 130 -12.89 -14.57 -3.26
N LEU A 131 -13.21 -13.29 -3.24
CA LEU A 131 -14.01 -12.64 -2.19
C LEU A 131 -15.28 -12.07 -2.81
N SER A 132 -16.43 -12.41 -2.22
CA SER A 132 -17.73 -11.90 -2.63
C SER A 132 -18.36 -10.99 -1.60
N VAL A 133 -19.24 -10.11 -2.05
CA VAL A 133 -20.05 -9.27 -1.17
C VAL A 133 -20.92 -10.15 -0.29
N GLY A 134 -20.85 -9.91 1.03
CA GLY A 134 -21.58 -10.68 2.03
C GLY A 134 -20.76 -11.77 2.72
N ASP A 135 -19.58 -12.09 2.21
CA ASP A 135 -18.70 -13.10 2.79
C ASP A 135 -18.20 -12.70 4.18
N GLY A 136 -18.04 -13.73 5.01
CA GLY A 136 -17.37 -13.62 6.30
C GLY A 136 -15.89 -13.92 6.18
N VAL A 137 -15.04 -13.01 6.59
CA VAL A 137 -13.60 -13.15 6.59
C VAL A 137 -13.03 -13.01 8.01
N VAL A 138 -11.82 -13.44 8.22
CA VAL A 138 -11.09 -13.23 9.47
C VAL A 138 -9.93 -12.26 9.22
N ASN A 139 -9.83 -11.25 10.06
CA ASN A 139 -8.60 -10.51 10.23
C ASN A 139 -7.65 -11.38 11.08
N SER A 140 -6.75 -12.09 10.42
CA SER A 140 -5.83 -13.04 11.06
C SER A 140 -4.79 -12.35 11.95
N THR A 141 -4.41 -11.12 11.63
CA THR A 141 -3.49 -10.32 12.45
C THR A 141 -4.07 -9.99 13.83
N ARG A 142 -5.39 -9.78 13.91
CA ARG A 142 -6.11 -9.39 15.14
C ARG A 142 -7.03 -10.46 15.69
N SER A 143 -7.14 -11.60 15.01
CA SER A 143 -8.06 -12.71 15.36
C SER A 143 -9.53 -12.24 15.46
N LYS A 144 -9.96 -11.32 14.59
CA LYS A 144 -11.31 -10.79 14.57
C LYS A 144 -12.06 -11.19 13.30
N LYS A 145 -13.34 -11.53 13.45
CA LYS A 145 -14.22 -11.82 12.32
C LYS A 145 -14.81 -10.54 11.77
N GLU A 146 -14.76 -10.39 10.46
CA GLU A 146 -15.32 -9.28 9.72
C GLU A 146 -16.31 -9.78 8.67
N ARG A 147 -17.21 -8.93 8.23
CA ARG A 147 -18.13 -9.22 7.13
C ARG A 147 -18.00 -8.15 6.06
N VAL A 148 -17.80 -8.58 4.84
CA VAL A 148 -17.69 -7.69 3.68
C VAL A 148 -19.07 -7.17 3.29
N GLY A 149 -19.32 -5.89 3.54
CA GLY A 149 -20.60 -5.24 3.25
C GLY A 149 -20.72 -4.90 1.77
N ARG A 150 -19.94 -3.96 1.30
CA ARG A 150 -19.88 -3.50 -0.09
C ARG A 150 -18.43 -3.46 -0.55
N MET A 151 -18.23 -3.72 -1.85
CA MET A 151 -16.93 -3.56 -2.48
C MET A 151 -17.04 -2.63 -3.68
N VAL A 152 -16.03 -1.81 -3.88
CA VAL A 152 -15.95 -0.88 -4.99
C VAL A 152 -14.57 -0.94 -5.66
N GLN A 153 -14.57 -0.85 -6.97
CA GLN A 153 -13.37 -0.59 -7.74
C GLN A 153 -13.27 0.91 -7.96
N MET A 154 -12.16 1.47 -7.52
CA MET A 154 -11.92 2.91 -7.62
C MET A 154 -11.32 3.25 -8.98
N HIS A 155 -11.91 4.23 -9.64
CA HIS A 155 -11.39 4.81 -10.85
C HIS A 155 -11.41 6.35 -10.73
N SER A 156 -10.27 6.96 -10.43
CA SER A 156 -10.18 8.36 -10.02
C SER A 156 -11.12 8.64 -8.84
N ASN A 157 -12.09 9.55 -8.96
CA ASN A 157 -13.11 9.84 -7.95
C ASN A 157 -14.39 9.01 -8.11
N SER A 158 -14.46 8.14 -9.13
CA SER A 158 -15.61 7.27 -9.37
C SER A 158 -15.48 5.97 -8.58
N ARG A 159 -16.61 5.49 -8.07
CA ARG A 159 -16.75 4.26 -7.31
C ARG A 159 -17.65 3.31 -8.09
N ASN A 160 -17.08 2.29 -8.68
CA ASN A 160 -17.84 1.27 -9.39
C ASN A 160 -18.11 0.10 -8.44
N GLU A 161 -19.35 -0.15 -8.11
CA GLU A 161 -19.70 -1.30 -7.26
C GLU A 161 -19.40 -2.61 -7.98
N ILE A 162 -18.74 -3.51 -7.25
CA ILE A 162 -18.41 -4.86 -7.72
C ILE A 162 -18.98 -5.89 -6.77
N LYS A 163 -19.32 -7.06 -7.30
CA LYS A 163 -19.90 -8.16 -6.53
C LYS A 163 -18.85 -9.12 -6.00
N GLU A 164 -17.78 -9.29 -6.73
CA GLU A 164 -16.67 -10.18 -6.40
C GLU A 164 -15.33 -9.57 -6.82
N ILE A 165 -14.26 -10.02 -6.21
CA ILE A 165 -12.87 -9.69 -6.53
C ILE A 165 -12.04 -10.97 -6.48
N ARG A 166 -11.04 -11.09 -7.36
CA ARG A 166 -10.27 -12.30 -7.61
C ARG A 166 -8.79 -12.11 -7.28
N ALA A 167 -8.05 -13.22 -7.27
CA ALA A 167 -6.62 -13.22 -7.04
C ALA A 167 -5.87 -12.25 -7.99
N GLY A 168 -5.02 -11.40 -7.43
CA GLY A 168 -4.27 -10.37 -8.16
C GLY A 168 -4.94 -9.01 -8.26
N ASP A 169 -6.22 -8.89 -7.97
CA ASP A 169 -6.97 -7.65 -8.06
C ASP A 169 -6.84 -6.76 -6.81
N ILE A 170 -7.20 -5.49 -7.01
CA ILE A 170 -7.30 -4.47 -5.94
C ILE A 170 -8.71 -3.91 -5.92
N ALA A 171 -9.31 -3.87 -4.73
CA ALA A 171 -10.59 -3.22 -4.49
C ALA A 171 -10.61 -2.48 -3.16
N ALA A 172 -11.63 -1.66 -2.94
CA ALA A 172 -11.91 -1.04 -1.66
C ALA A 172 -13.16 -1.66 -1.03
N CYS A 173 -13.00 -2.18 0.19
CA CYS A 173 -14.10 -2.67 1.01
C CYS A 173 -14.67 -1.55 1.87
N ILE A 174 -15.99 -1.47 1.97
CA ILE A 174 -16.72 -0.49 2.76
C ILE A 174 -17.35 -1.20 3.96
N GLY A 175 -17.18 -0.63 5.15
CA GLY A 175 -17.87 -1.09 6.36
C GLY A 175 -17.10 -2.10 7.20
N LEU A 176 -15.86 -2.39 6.89
CA LEU A 176 -14.96 -3.12 7.78
C LEU A 176 -14.62 -2.24 8.99
N LYS A 177 -14.70 -2.80 10.20
CA LYS A 177 -14.66 -2.01 11.46
C LYS A 177 -13.30 -2.03 12.14
N ASP A 178 -12.78 -3.23 12.33
CA ASP A 178 -11.58 -3.50 13.15
C ASP A 178 -10.35 -3.83 12.27
N ILE A 179 -10.10 -3.01 11.25
CA ILE A 179 -8.98 -3.17 10.33
C ILE A 179 -8.08 -1.95 10.36
N THR A 180 -6.79 -2.19 10.31
CA THR A 180 -5.74 -1.18 10.10
C THR A 180 -4.87 -1.54 8.90
N THR A 181 -4.12 -0.55 8.43
CA THR A 181 -3.15 -0.77 7.35
C THR A 181 -2.12 -1.82 7.78
N GLY A 182 -1.89 -2.82 6.93
CA GLY A 182 -1.00 -3.95 7.20
C GLY A 182 -1.71 -5.21 7.74
N ASP A 183 -3.02 -5.14 8.05
CA ASP A 183 -3.77 -6.31 8.50
C ASP A 183 -4.05 -7.27 7.34
N THR A 184 -4.03 -8.57 7.63
CA THR A 184 -4.37 -9.63 6.68
C THR A 184 -5.82 -10.08 6.86
N LEU A 185 -6.54 -10.16 5.76
CA LEU A 185 -7.86 -10.77 5.67
C LEU A 185 -7.76 -12.13 5.00
N CYS A 186 -8.36 -13.15 5.58
CA CYS A 186 -8.30 -14.50 5.03
C CYS A 186 -9.59 -15.28 5.27
N ASP A 187 -9.65 -16.47 4.66
CA ASP A 187 -10.71 -17.45 4.94
C ASP A 187 -10.74 -17.83 6.43
N THR A 188 -11.91 -18.16 6.92
CA THR A 188 -12.11 -18.53 8.34
C THR A 188 -11.47 -19.87 8.72
N LYS A 189 -11.27 -20.78 7.75
CA LYS A 189 -10.74 -22.12 7.99
C LYS A 189 -9.24 -22.21 7.76
N ASP A 190 -8.77 -21.54 6.71
CA ASP A 190 -7.37 -21.61 6.26
C ASP A 190 -6.70 -20.25 6.47
N GLN A 191 -6.40 -19.97 7.76
CA GLN A 191 -5.87 -18.68 8.16
C GLN A 191 -4.37 -18.58 7.89
N ILE A 192 -3.96 -17.43 7.37
CA ILE A 192 -2.57 -17.05 7.14
C ILE A 192 -2.39 -15.58 7.54
N ILE A 193 -1.22 -15.22 8.04
CA ILE A 193 -0.78 -13.83 8.22
C ILE A 193 0.27 -13.57 7.16
N LEU A 194 -0.05 -12.71 6.21
CA LEU A 194 0.86 -12.26 5.18
C LEU A 194 1.94 -11.36 5.81
N GLU A 195 3.00 -11.10 5.07
CA GLU A 195 4.09 -10.25 5.53
C GLU A 195 3.56 -8.92 6.09
N LYS A 196 3.99 -8.58 7.31
CA LYS A 196 3.64 -7.31 7.96
C LYS A 196 4.41 -6.18 7.30
N MET A 197 3.71 -5.07 7.07
CA MET A 197 4.36 -3.82 6.70
C MET A 197 5.01 -3.21 7.94
N ASP A 198 6.32 -3.00 7.92
CA ASP A 198 7.03 -2.30 8.97
C ASP A 198 6.93 -0.78 8.75
N PHE A 199 6.34 -0.09 9.72
CA PHE A 199 6.23 1.36 9.70
C PHE A 199 7.28 1.95 10.63
N PRO A 200 8.03 2.95 10.15
CA PRO A 200 9.05 3.60 10.99
C PRO A 200 8.40 4.34 12.17
N GLU A 201 9.11 4.37 13.29
CA GLU A 201 8.68 5.11 14.47
C GLU A 201 8.71 6.62 14.21
N PRO A 202 7.72 7.38 14.72
CA PRO A 202 7.70 8.83 14.60
C PRO A 202 8.93 9.48 15.23
N VAL A 203 9.46 10.53 14.59
CA VAL A 203 10.70 11.19 15.03
C VAL A 203 10.48 12.56 15.66
N ILE A 204 9.36 13.21 15.43
CA ILE A 204 9.01 14.51 16.04
C ILE A 204 7.61 14.50 16.62
N SER A 205 7.39 15.38 17.61
CA SER A 205 6.11 15.53 18.28
C SER A 205 5.74 17.00 18.46
N VAL A 206 4.47 17.32 18.33
CA VAL A 206 3.90 18.63 18.61
C VAL A 206 2.65 18.50 19.45
N ALA A 207 2.36 19.51 20.28
CA ALA A 207 1.12 19.60 21.02
C ALA A 207 0.06 20.25 20.15
N VAL A 208 -1.17 19.72 20.21
CA VAL A 208 -2.34 20.24 19.50
C VAL A 208 -3.45 20.55 20.51
N GLU A 209 -3.89 21.78 20.52
CA GLU A 209 -4.94 22.25 21.44
C GLU A 209 -6.13 22.79 20.63
N PRO A 210 -7.36 22.35 20.93
CA PRO A 210 -8.54 22.87 20.25
C PRO A 210 -8.79 24.32 20.68
N LYS A 211 -9.20 25.17 19.74
CA LYS A 211 -9.52 26.58 20.06
C LYS A 211 -10.84 26.74 20.85
N SER A 212 -11.74 25.79 20.72
CA SER A 212 -13.03 25.83 21.40
C SER A 212 -13.48 24.45 21.90
N LYS A 213 -14.44 24.38 22.82
CA LYS A 213 -15.03 23.12 23.30
C LYS A 213 -15.64 22.26 22.17
N PRO A 214 -16.42 22.83 21.21
CA PRO A 214 -16.90 22.05 20.07
C PRO A 214 -15.79 21.49 19.18
N ASP A 215 -14.66 22.17 19.09
CA ASP A 215 -13.51 21.69 18.31
C ASP A 215 -12.80 20.50 18.98
N GLN A 216 -12.93 20.35 20.30
CA GLN A 216 -12.31 19.23 21.02
C GLN A 216 -12.87 17.87 20.60
N GLU A 217 -14.21 17.75 20.48
CA GLU A 217 -14.83 16.51 20.03
C GLU A 217 -14.51 16.20 18.57
N LYS A 218 -14.59 17.22 17.71
CA LYS A 218 -14.21 17.10 16.29
C LYS A 218 -12.76 16.72 16.13
N MET A 219 -11.86 17.34 16.90
CA MET A 219 -10.43 17.06 16.89
C MET A 219 -10.15 15.60 17.27
N SER A 220 -10.79 15.10 18.34
CA SER A 220 -10.63 13.71 18.76
C SER A 220 -11.03 12.73 17.65
N LEU A 221 -12.18 12.95 17.02
CA LEU A 221 -12.64 12.13 15.90
C LEU A 221 -11.73 12.23 14.67
N ALA A 222 -11.26 13.45 14.35
CA ALA A 222 -10.35 13.66 13.22
C ALA A 222 -9.03 12.93 13.43
N LEU A 223 -8.42 13.09 14.62
CA LEU A 223 -7.15 12.44 14.97
C LEU A 223 -7.27 10.91 14.95
N GLN A 224 -8.39 10.35 15.47
CA GLN A 224 -8.63 8.90 15.41
C GLN A 224 -8.71 8.38 13.96
N LYS A 225 -9.36 9.12 13.07
CA LYS A 225 -9.47 8.75 11.65
C LYS A 225 -8.11 8.84 10.95
N LEU A 226 -7.39 9.95 11.16
CA LEU A 226 -6.05 10.13 10.58
C LEU A 226 -5.06 9.07 11.06
N ALA A 227 -5.09 8.70 12.35
CA ALA A 227 -4.25 7.64 12.89
C ALA A 227 -4.60 6.24 12.35
N LYS A 228 -5.84 6.01 11.90
CA LYS A 228 -6.21 4.77 11.19
C LYS A 228 -5.69 4.74 9.75
N GLU A 229 -5.64 5.91 9.11
CA GLU A 229 -5.16 6.03 7.73
C GLU A 229 -3.64 5.90 7.63
N ASP A 230 -2.92 6.46 8.60
CA ASP A 230 -1.46 6.54 8.61
C ASP A 230 -0.86 5.88 9.86
N PRO A 231 -0.29 4.69 9.73
CA PRO A 231 0.34 3.98 10.84
C PRO A 231 1.60 4.64 11.41
N SER A 232 2.24 5.55 10.66
CA SER A 232 3.39 6.34 11.14
C SER A 232 2.98 7.57 11.95
N PHE A 233 1.69 7.87 11.99
CA PHE A 233 1.11 8.95 12.79
C PHE A 233 0.57 8.41 14.11
N ARG A 234 1.05 8.97 15.22
CA ARG A 234 0.61 8.58 16.55
C ARG A 234 -0.02 9.74 17.30
N VAL A 235 -1.02 9.42 18.11
CA VAL A 235 -1.72 10.38 18.95
C VAL A 235 -1.77 9.82 20.36
N HIS A 236 -1.36 10.62 21.33
CA HIS A 236 -1.52 10.29 22.75
C HIS A 236 -1.84 11.56 23.55
N THR A 237 -2.46 11.39 24.68
CA THR A 237 -2.67 12.46 25.66
C THR A 237 -1.62 12.30 26.73
N ASP A 238 -0.84 13.35 26.97
CA ASP A 238 0.11 13.40 28.06
C ASP A 238 -0.64 13.54 29.40
N GLU A 239 -0.44 12.59 30.29
CA GLU A 239 -1.18 12.52 31.55
C GLU A 239 -0.83 13.65 32.52
N GLU A 240 0.40 14.20 32.45
CA GLU A 240 0.86 15.23 33.34
C GLU A 240 0.41 16.64 32.90
N SER A 241 0.54 16.94 31.61
CA SER A 241 0.15 18.26 31.06
C SER A 241 -1.32 18.32 30.59
N GLY A 242 -1.94 17.15 30.37
CA GLY A 242 -3.26 17.05 29.75
C GLY A 242 -3.30 17.40 28.27
N GLN A 243 -2.14 17.66 27.66
CA GLN A 243 -2.04 18.03 26.24
C GLN A 243 -2.23 16.84 25.32
N THR A 244 -2.88 17.05 24.20
CA THR A 244 -2.90 16.07 23.10
C THR A 244 -1.64 16.25 22.28
N ILE A 245 -0.82 15.22 22.26
CA ILE A 245 0.45 15.16 21.50
C ILE A 245 0.23 14.35 20.25
N ILE A 246 0.64 14.89 19.12
CA ILE A 246 0.70 14.20 17.85
C ILE A 246 2.15 14.01 17.42
N SER A 247 2.48 12.83 16.93
CA SER A 247 3.83 12.44 16.53
C SER A 247 3.86 11.94 15.09
N GLY A 248 4.89 12.29 14.35
CA GLY A 248 5.02 11.95 12.94
C GLY A 248 6.46 11.92 12.45
N MET A 249 6.63 11.65 11.16
CA MET A 249 7.93 11.43 10.52
C MET A 249 8.72 12.71 10.24
N GLY A 250 8.10 13.87 10.37
CA GLY A 250 8.75 15.15 10.11
C GLY A 250 7.78 16.32 10.19
N GLU A 251 8.32 17.53 10.16
CA GLU A 251 7.56 18.79 10.27
C GLU A 251 6.47 18.88 9.18
N LEU A 252 6.87 18.65 7.91
CA LEU A 252 5.94 18.66 6.78
C LEU A 252 4.83 17.61 6.91
N HIS A 253 5.15 16.44 7.45
CA HIS A 253 4.14 15.39 7.68
C HIS A 253 3.07 15.87 8.66
N LEU A 254 3.47 16.42 9.80
CA LEU A 254 2.55 16.95 10.81
C LEU A 254 1.76 18.17 10.29
N ASP A 255 2.40 19.06 9.54
CA ASP A 255 1.74 20.22 8.92
C ASP A 255 0.63 19.79 7.95
N VAL A 256 0.90 18.78 7.11
CA VAL A 256 -0.12 18.23 6.19
C VAL A 256 -1.30 17.64 6.96
N LEU A 257 -1.04 16.88 8.04
CA LEU A 257 -2.10 16.29 8.85
C LEU A 257 -2.96 17.34 9.57
N VAL A 258 -2.33 18.39 10.08
CA VAL A 258 -3.04 19.53 10.69
C VAL A 258 -3.87 20.29 9.66
N ASP A 259 -3.33 20.51 8.48
CA ASP A 259 -4.05 21.15 7.39
C ASP A 259 -5.24 20.29 6.92
N ARG A 260 -5.10 18.97 6.90
CA ARG A 260 -6.21 18.03 6.65
C ARG A 260 -7.27 18.09 7.75
N MET A 261 -6.87 18.15 9.03
CA MET A 261 -7.83 18.34 10.13
C MET A 261 -8.68 19.59 9.92
N LYS A 262 -8.04 20.69 9.51
CA LYS A 262 -8.74 21.95 9.26
C LYS A 262 -9.67 21.88 8.05
N ARG A 263 -9.20 21.35 6.93
CA ARG A 263 -9.96 21.33 5.67
C ARG A 263 -11.04 20.26 5.61
N GLU A 264 -10.72 19.04 6.05
CA GLU A 264 -11.62 17.89 5.91
C GLU A 264 -12.58 17.76 7.09
N PHE A 265 -12.15 18.13 8.30
CA PHE A 265 -12.92 17.96 9.52
C PHE A 265 -13.41 19.28 10.13
N SER A 266 -13.04 20.41 9.55
CA SER A 266 -13.41 21.75 10.05
C SER A 266 -13.04 21.94 11.53
N VAL A 267 -11.82 21.52 11.91
CA VAL A 267 -11.26 21.64 13.25
C VAL A 267 -10.29 22.80 13.28
N GLU A 268 -10.50 23.75 14.21
CA GLU A 268 -9.52 24.80 14.50
C GLU A 268 -8.70 24.42 15.73
N ALA A 269 -7.39 24.30 15.55
CA ALA A 269 -6.45 23.97 16.62
C ALA A 269 -5.23 24.89 16.61
N ASN A 270 -4.67 25.11 17.80
CA ASN A 270 -3.36 25.72 17.99
C ASN A 270 -2.30 24.61 18.03
N ILE A 271 -1.16 24.86 17.40
CA ILE A 271 -0.03 23.95 17.39
C ILE A 271 1.09 24.59 18.19
N GLY A 272 1.70 23.83 19.06
CA GLY A 272 2.78 24.31 19.92
C GLY A 272 3.80 23.20 20.23
N LYS A 273 4.85 23.59 20.95
CA LYS A 273 5.79 22.62 21.52
C LYS A 273 5.12 21.93 22.72
N PRO A 274 5.35 20.61 22.91
CA PRO A 274 4.92 19.93 24.11
C PRO A 274 5.47 20.61 25.36
N GLN A 275 4.65 20.67 26.41
CA GLN A 275 5.10 21.19 27.71
C GLN A 275 6.03 20.18 28.36
N VAL A 276 7.03 20.69 29.08
CA VAL A 276 7.96 19.86 29.86
C VAL A 276 7.42 19.79 31.30
N ALA A 277 7.11 18.59 31.75
CA ALA A 277 6.75 18.36 33.14
C ALA A 277 8.01 18.25 34.00
N TYR A 278 8.12 19.12 34.99
CA TYR A 278 9.25 19.11 35.95
C TYR A 278 8.84 18.28 37.16
N ARG A 279 9.72 17.37 37.58
CA ARG A 279 9.56 16.57 38.80
C ARG A 279 10.67 16.98 39.77
N GLU A 280 10.29 17.29 41.00
CA GLU A 280 11.21 17.58 42.08
C GLU A 280 11.25 16.41 43.08
N THR A 281 12.42 16.12 43.60
CA THR A 281 12.58 15.21 44.75
C THR A 281 13.24 15.96 45.90
N ILE A 282 12.76 15.72 47.10
CA ILE A 282 13.36 16.19 48.33
C ILE A 282 14.39 15.13 48.75
N LYS A 283 15.65 15.56 48.94
CA LYS A 283 16.72 14.72 49.50
C LYS A 283 16.70 14.76 51.00
#